data_85af731024e2b63c73780e7cc2f9d42f
#
_entry.id   85af731024e2b63c73780e7cc2f9d42f
#
_cell.length_a   1.000
_cell.length_b   1.000
_cell.length_c   1.000
_cell.angle_alpha   90.00
_cell.angle_beta   90.00
_cell.angle_gamma   90.00
#
_symmetry.space_group_name_H-M   'P 1'
#
loop_
_entity.id
_entity.type
_entity.pdbx_description
1 polymer ?
#
loop_
_entity_poly.entity_id
_entity_poly.type
_entity_poly.pdbx_seq_one_letter_code
_entity_poly.pdbx_strand_id
1 'polypeptide(L)'
;RPLADALQRGGVVLGPMARQELRRAIEEPARNRGVIYEPGLTERLLDDVGDEPGNLPLLQFALDELWTRRAGYQITYDAYDEIGRVSGALASYADQVYAQLTSEEQATARRLLIQLVQPGDETGDTRRPALRAELSDAAWALAQKLADLRLVVTGHGDGGESVELVHEALIRSWAQLREWMDEDRDFRRWQQRLRTYLQHWLASDREADALLRGVALTEAERWIESRRTDLSQN
;
A
#
# COMPACT_ATOMS: atom_id res chain seq x y z
N ARG A 1 -39.35 -9.42 -7.61
CA ARG A 1 -40.00 -8.76 -6.43
C ARG A 1 -39.79 -9.50 -5.08
N PRO A 2 -39.75 -10.84 -4.99
CA PRO A 2 -39.55 -11.51 -3.69
C PRO A 2 -38.19 -11.23 -3.04
N LEU A 3 -37.12 -11.00 -3.84
CA LEU A 3 -35.77 -10.69 -3.34
C LEU A 3 -35.67 -9.29 -2.73
N ALA A 4 -36.36 -8.31 -3.33
CA ALA A 4 -36.38 -6.93 -2.81
C ALA A 4 -37.18 -6.89 -1.48
N ASP A 5 -38.27 -7.65 -1.37
CA ASP A 5 -39.07 -7.76 -0.14
C ASP A 5 -38.34 -8.53 0.97
N ALA A 6 -37.45 -9.50 0.62
CA ALA A 6 -36.60 -10.20 1.56
C ALA A 6 -35.46 -9.32 2.08
N LEU A 7 -34.84 -8.50 1.22
CA LEU A 7 -33.84 -7.51 1.58
C LEU A 7 -34.40 -6.41 2.48
N GLN A 8 -35.64 -5.96 2.24
CA GLN A 8 -36.28 -4.96 3.09
C GLN A 8 -36.64 -5.47 4.48
N ARG A 9 -36.91 -6.79 4.65
CA ARG A 9 -37.30 -7.38 5.93
C ARG A 9 -36.16 -7.95 6.76
N GLY A 10 -35.01 -8.22 6.15
CA GLY A 10 -33.83 -8.84 6.80
C GLY A 10 -32.57 -8.02 6.76
N GLY A 11 -32.56 -6.85 6.12
CA GLY A 11 -31.38 -6.00 6.02
C GLY A 11 -31.12 -5.24 7.32
N VAL A 12 -30.03 -5.56 8.01
CA VAL A 12 -29.47 -4.73 9.07
C VAL A 12 -28.50 -3.74 8.41
N VAL A 13 -28.88 -2.46 8.38
CA VAL A 13 -27.97 -1.41 7.92
C VAL A 13 -26.97 -1.14 9.04
N LEU A 14 -25.73 -1.58 8.86
CA LEU A 14 -24.63 -1.22 9.74
C LEU A 14 -24.10 0.16 9.34
N GLY A 15 -24.32 1.16 10.21
CA GLY A 15 -23.72 2.47 10.10
C GLY A 15 -22.27 2.48 10.62
N PRO A 16 -21.53 3.59 10.43
CA PRO A 16 -20.25 3.77 11.07
C PRO A 16 -20.38 3.71 12.60
N MET A 17 -19.37 3.16 13.27
CA MET A 17 -19.34 3.09 14.74
C MET A 17 -19.28 4.50 15.33
N ALA A 18 -20.15 4.76 16.32
CA ALA A 18 -20.07 5.98 17.09
C ALA A 18 -18.80 5.99 17.98
N ARG A 19 -18.29 7.20 18.30
CA ARG A 19 -17.09 7.36 19.15
C ARG A 19 -17.14 6.52 20.44
N GLN A 20 -18.31 6.40 21.06
CA GLN A 20 -18.48 5.60 22.27
C GLN A 20 -18.41 4.09 22.00
N GLU A 21 -18.87 3.64 20.84
CA GLU A 21 -18.76 2.23 20.42
C GLU A 21 -17.30 1.89 20.10
N LEU A 22 -16.57 2.79 19.41
CA LEU A 22 -15.13 2.66 19.18
C LEU A 22 -14.36 2.57 20.50
N ARG A 23 -14.67 3.45 21.47
CA ARG A 23 -14.05 3.38 22.79
C ARG A 23 -14.23 2.01 23.43
N ARG A 24 -15.45 1.47 23.40
CA ARG A 24 -15.74 0.15 23.96
C ARG A 24 -15.00 -0.95 23.22
N ALA A 25 -14.94 -0.86 21.89
CA ALA A 25 -14.17 -1.80 21.07
C ALA A 25 -12.67 -1.79 21.36
N ILE A 26 -12.12 -0.65 21.76
CA ILE A 26 -10.72 -0.51 22.19
C ILE A 26 -10.51 -1.06 23.62
N GLU A 27 -11.32 -0.60 24.56
CA GLU A 27 -11.05 -0.82 26.00
C GLU A 27 -11.54 -2.18 26.51
N GLU A 28 -12.72 -2.66 26.06
CA GLU A 28 -13.32 -3.87 26.64
C GLU A 28 -12.47 -5.13 26.39
N PRO A 29 -11.91 -5.38 25.20
CA PRO A 29 -11.05 -6.55 24.99
C PRO A 29 -9.79 -6.54 25.86
N ALA A 30 -9.18 -5.39 26.03
CA ALA A 30 -8.00 -5.24 26.88
C ALA A 30 -8.35 -5.46 28.36
N ARG A 31 -9.43 -4.84 28.85
CA ARG A 31 -9.93 -4.98 30.22
C ARG A 31 -10.27 -6.44 30.56
N ASN A 32 -10.89 -7.18 29.62
CA ASN A 32 -11.21 -8.59 29.80
C ASN A 32 -9.95 -9.48 29.96
N ARG A 33 -8.79 -8.98 29.56
CA ARG A 33 -7.48 -9.63 29.72
C ARG A 33 -6.63 -9.01 30.84
N GLY A 34 -7.20 -8.12 31.64
CA GLY A 34 -6.50 -7.43 32.72
C GLY A 34 -5.50 -6.38 32.24
N VAL A 35 -5.59 -5.96 30.98
CA VAL A 35 -4.71 -4.93 30.40
C VAL A 35 -5.42 -3.58 30.41
N ILE A 36 -4.69 -2.53 30.76
CA ILE A 36 -5.19 -1.16 30.81
C ILE A 36 -4.41 -0.27 29.84
N TYR A 37 -5.05 0.74 29.31
CA TYR A 37 -4.40 1.81 28.57
C TYR A 37 -3.87 2.87 29.55
N GLU A 38 -2.74 3.47 29.23
CA GLU A 38 -2.24 4.64 29.93
C GLU A 38 -3.30 5.77 29.89
N PRO A 39 -3.48 6.54 31.01
CA PRO A 39 -4.52 7.56 31.06
C PRO A 39 -4.47 8.53 29.89
N GLY A 40 -5.59 8.67 29.16
CA GLY A 40 -5.71 9.54 27.98
C GLY A 40 -5.34 8.89 26.65
N LEU A 41 -4.69 7.72 26.63
CA LEU A 41 -4.27 7.07 25.39
C LEU A 41 -5.45 6.62 24.52
N THR A 42 -6.54 6.12 25.14
CA THR A 42 -7.77 5.77 24.41
C THR A 42 -8.35 6.98 23.67
N GLU A 43 -8.37 8.15 24.32
CA GLU A 43 -8.84 9.38 23.67
C GLU A 43 -7.97 9.76 22.48
N ARG A 44 -6.65 9.64 22.65
CA ARG A 44 -5.69 9.90 21.58
C ARG A 44 -5.89 8.97 20.39
N LEU A 45 -6.10 7.67 20.65
CA LEU A 45 -6.42 6.70 19.61
C LEU A 45 -7.70 7.08 18.85
N LEU A 46 -8.75 7.49 19.58
CA LEU A 46 -10.03 7.91 18.99
C LEU A 46 -9.88 9.18 18.14
N ASP A 47 -9.06 10.13 18.59
CA ASP A 47 -8.78 11.37 17.85
C ASP A 47 -7.98 11.08 16.57
N ASP A 48 -6.98 10.20 16.63
CA ASP A 48 -6.13 9.86 15.50
C ASP A 48 -6.84 8.94 14.48
N VAL A 49 -7.86 8.17 14.89
CA VAL A 49 -8.74 7.42 13.96
C VAL A 49 -9.68 8.37 13.20
N GLY A 50 -10.17 9.43 13.86
CA GLY A 50 -11.14 10.34 13.27
C GLY A 50 -12.47 9.68 12.89
N ASP A 51 -13.27 10.41 12.12
CA ASP A 51 -14.61 9.98 11.71
C ASP A 51 -14.66 9.39 10.28
N GLU A 52 -13.50 9.18 9.63
CA GLU A 52 -13.47 8.69 8.25
C GLU A 52 -13.84 7.21 8.17
N PRO A 53 -14.87 6.87 7.36
CA PRO A 53 -15.19 5.47 7.06
C PRO A 53 -13.99 4.80 6.40
N GLY A 54 -13.50 3.71 6.97
CA GLY A 54 -12.34 2.98 6.43
C GLY A 54 -11.12 3.01 7.34
N ASN A 55 -11.08 3.81 8.39
CA ASN A 55 -9.99 3.83 9.35
C ASN A 55 -10.04 2.68 10.37
N LEU A 56 -11.14 1.92 10.44
CA LEU A 56 -11.26 0.75 11.33
C LEU A 56 -10.16 -0.31 11.12
N PRO A 57 -9.79 -0.71 9.90
CA PRO A 57 -8.66 -1.61 9.69
C PRO A 57 -7.33 -1.06 10.20
N LEU A 58 -7.09 0.25 10.07
CA LEU A 58 -5.89 0.91 10.61
C LEU A 58 -5.88 0.87 12.14
N LEU A 59 -7.02 1.15 12.77
CA LEU A 59 -7.17 1.01 14.21
C LEU A 59 -6.90 -0.44 14.66
N GLN A 60 -7.44 -1.43 13.95
CA GLN A 60 -7.19 -2.84 14.25
C GLN A 60 -5.69 -3.16 14.20
N PHE A 61 -4.98 -2.73 13.16
CA PHE A 61 -3.53 -2.89 13.08
C PHE A 61 -2.79 -2.21 14.23
N ALA A 62 -3.15 -0.98 14.54
CA ALA A 62 -2.53 -0.26 15.66
C ALA A 62 -2.76 -0.98 17.00
N LEU A 63 -3.96 -1.50 17.23
CA LEU A 63 -4.29 -2.25 18.44
C LEU A 63 -3.55 -3.59 18.54
N ASP A 64 -3.40 -4.33 17.43
CA ASP A 64 -2.61 -5.57 17.35
C ASP A 64 -1.13 -5.30 17.66
N GLU A 65 -0.55 -4.25 17.10
CA GLU A 65 0.82 -3.84 17.33
C GLU A 65 1.04 -3.37 18.79
N LEU A 66 0.12 -2.57 19.32
CA LEU A 66 0.13 -2.14 20.72
C LEU A 66 0.01 -3.32 21.71
N TRP A 67 -0.84 -4.29 21.36
CA TRP A 67 -0.99 -5.49 22.15
C TRP A 67 0.32 -6.26 22.28
N THR A 68 1.08 -6.35 21.20
CA THR A 68 2.38 -7.05 21.15
C THR A 68 3.45 -6.29 21.93
N ARG A 69 3.42 -4.94 21.90
CA ARG A 69 4.41 -4.06 22.56
C ARG A 69 4.02 -3.59 23.95
N ARG A 70 2.94 -4.14 24.54
CA ARG A 70 2.49 -3.74 25.87
C ARG A 70 3.56 -4.00 26.95
N ALA A 71 3.68 -3.11 27.88
CA ALA A 71 4.54 -3.24 29.04
C ALA A 71 3.78 -4.00 30.17
N GLY A 72 3.90 -5.33 30.22
CA GLY A 72 3.17 -6.16 31.16
C GLY A 72 1.66 -6.06 30.96
N TYR A 73 0.97 -5.42 31.88
CA TYR A 73 -0.48 -5.22 31.85
C TYR A 73 -0.89 -3.80 31.39
N GLN A 74 0.02 -3.03 30.80
CA GLN A 74 -0.26 -1.68 30.36
C GLN A 74 0.13 -1.45 28.91
N ILE A 75 -0.74 -0.75 28.17
CA ILE A 75 -0.47 -0.19 26.84
C ILE A 75 -0.09 1.29 27.05
N THR A 76 1.09 1.68 26.57
CA THR A 76 1.72 2.97 26.87
C THR A 76 1.74 3.92 25.68
N TYR A 77 1.93 5.23 25.94
CA TYR A 77 2.19 6.21 24.90
C TYR A 77 3.49 5.93 24.14
N ASP A 78 4.53 5.47 24.82
CA ASP A 78 5.80 5.12 24.17
C ASP A 78 5.59 4.05 23.09
N ALA A 79 4.88 2.96 23.41
CA ALA A 79 4.53 1.93 22.45
C ALA A 79 3.68 2.48 21.29
N TYR A 80 2.78 3.46 21.58
CA TYR A 80 1.95 4.08 20.58
C TYR A 80 2.74 4.98 19.60
N ASP A 81 3.70 5.74 20.13
CA ASP A 81 4.57 6.56 19.29
C ASP A 81 5.57 5.71 18.50
N GLU A 82 6.09 4.60 19.06
CA GLU A 82 6.96 3.63 18.38
C GLU A 82 6.32 2.99 17.13
N ILE A 83 5.02 2.66 17.17
CA ILE A 83 4.31 2.11 16.01
C ILE A 83 3.96 3.18 14.96
N GLY A 84 4.28 4.45 15.22
CA GLY A 84 3.94 5.56 14.33
C GLY A 84 2.46 5.95 14.40
N ARG A 85 1.79 5.69 15.51
CA ARG A 85 0.38 5.95 15.78
C ARG A 85 -0.54 5.14 14.85
N VAL A 86 -1.83 5.49 14.78
CA VAL A 86 -2.81 4.77 13.92
C VAL A 86 -2.41 4.84 12.45
N SER A 87 -1.97 5.99 11.96
CA SER A 87 -1.62 6.17 10.55
C SER A 87 -0.32 5.50 10.14
N GLY A 88 0.63 5.34 11.06
CA GLY A 88 1.94 4.73 10.81
C GLY A 88 2.00 3.23 11.08
N ALA A 89 1.07 2.69 11.87
CA ALA A 89 1.10 1.29 12.29
C ALA A 89 1.15 0.30 11.11
N LEU A 90 0.31 0.52 10.08
CA LEU A 90 0.30 -0.31 8.89
C LEU A 90 1.60 -0.17 8.06
N ALA A 91 2.17 1.03 8.00
CA ALA A 91 3.44 1.27 7.30
C ALA A 91 4.62 0.59 8.02
N SER A 92 4.69 0.72 9.34
CA SER A 92 5.69 0.03 10.17
C SER A 92 5.60 -1.49 10.02
N TYR A 93 4.38 -2.03 9.99
CA TYR A 93 4.15 -3.45 9.74
C TYR A 93 4.60 -3.85 8.33
N ALA A 94 4.30 -3.03 7.31
CA ALA A 94 4.73 -3.30 5.94
C ALA A 94 6.27 -3.34 5.82
N ASP A 95 6.99 -2.45 6.51
CA ASP A 95 8.45 -2.48 6.58
C ASP A 95 8.97 -3.78 7.19
N GLN A 96 8.35 -4.25 8.27
CA GLN A 96 8.74 -5.51 8.92
C GLN A 96 8.51 -6.72 8.01
N VAL A 97 7.36 -6.78 7.33
CA VAL A 97 7.06 -7.86 6.38
C VAL A 97 8.04 -7.82 5.21
N TYR A 98 8.29 -6.64 4.64
CA TYR A 98 9.20 -6.48 3.52
C TYR A 98 10.64 -6.89 3.87
N ALA A 99 11.12 -6.55 5.08
CA ALA A 99 12.44 -6.94 5.56
C ALA A 99 12.62 -8.46 5.73
N GLN A 100 11.53 -9.22 5.92
CA GLN A 100 11.56 -10.69 6.04
C GLN A 100 11.56 -11.41 4.68
N LEU A 101 11.30 -10.70 3.59
CA LEU A 101 11.33 -11.26 2.24
C LEU A 101 12.78 -11.48 1.79
N THR A 102 13.00 -12.53 0.98
CA THR A 102 14.28 -12.71 0.29
C THR A 102 14.51 -11.59 -0.74
N SER A 103 15.74 -11.37 -1.17
CA SER A 103 16.06 -10.32 -2.16
C SER A 103 15.28 -10.48 -3.47
N GLU A 104 15.00 -11.72 -3.90
CA GLU A 104 14.20 -12.00 -5.09
C GLU A 104 12.72 -11.67 -4.86
N GLU A 105 12.17 -12.05 -3.69
CA GLU A 105 10.82 -11.70 -3.30
C GLU A 105 10.67 -10.18 -3.14
N GLN A 106 11.65 -9.47 -2.58
CA GLN A 106 11.65 -8.03 -2.45
C GLN A 106 11.58 -7.33 -3.82
N ALA A 107 12.37 -7.78 -4.80
CA ALA A 107 12.32 -7.26 -6.16
C ALA A 107 10.96 -7.51 -6.82
N THR A 108 10.34 -8.66 -6.57
CA THR A 108 9.01 -9.01 -7.07
C THR A 108 7.91 -8.23 -6.35
N ALA A 109 8.01 -8.07 -5.01
CA ALA A 109 7.09 -7.29 -4.19
C ALA A 109 7.06 -5.82 -4.63
N ARG A 110 8.23 -5.22 -4.88
CA ARG A 110 8.32 -3.84 -5.38
C ARG A 110 7.50 -3.67 -6.67
N ARG A 111 7.71 -4.53 -7.68
CA ARG A 111 6.97 -4.46 -8.96
C ARG A 111 5.48 -4.67 -8.77
N LEU A 112 5.09 -5.68 -7.99
CA LEU A 112 3.71 -5.98 -7.68
C LEU A 112 3.03 -4.79 -7.01
N LEU A 113 3.59 -4.27 -5.93
CA LEU A 113 2.98 -3.19 -5.13
C LEU A 113 2.83 -1.88 -5.91
N ILE A 114 3.82 -1.53 -6.75
CA ILE A 114 3.69 -0.38 -7.69
C ILE A 114 2.53 -0.61 -8.67
N GLN A 115 2.36 -1.83 -9.18
CA GLN A 115 1.27 -2.17 -10.11
C GLN A 115 -0.12 -2.07 -9.45
N LEU A 116 -0.20 -2.24 -8.12
CA LEU A 116 -1.45 -2.10 -7.35
C LEU A 116 -1.82 -0.65 -7.02
N VAL A 117 -1.08 0.31 -7.55
CA VAL A 117 -1.37 1.74 -7.39
C VAL A 117 -1.69 2.37 -8.74
N GLN A 118 -2.80 3.10 -8.78
CA GLN A 118 -3.17 3.99 -9.88
C GLN A 118 -2.63 5.38 -9.57
N PRO A 119 -1.62 5.87 -10.32
CA PRO A 119 -1.15 7.25 -10.16
C PRO A 119 -2.26 8.25 -10.46
N GLY A 120 -2.43 9.24 -9.60
CA GLY A 120 -3.35 10.36 -9.80
C GLY A 120 -2.59 11.69 -9.92
N ASP A 121 -3.10 12.60 -10.74
CA ASP A 121 -2.49 13.92 -10.93
C ASP A 121 -2.94 14.92 -9.84
N GLU A 122 -4.25 15.14 -9.67
CA GLU A 122 -4.81 16.12 -8.75
C GLU A 122 -5.47 15.48 -7.51
N THR A 123 -5.99 14.28 -7.64
CA THR A 123 -6.72 13.58 -6.57
C THR A 123 -5.82 12.70 -5.69
N GLY A 124 -4.53 12.62 -6.01
CA GLY A 124 -3.58 11.72 -5.36
C GLY A 124 -3.69 10.28 -5.87
N ASP A 125 -2.72 9.48 -5.48
CA ASP A 125 -2.61 8.08 -5.87
C ASP A 125 -3.69 7.24 -5.17
N THR A 126 -4.31 6.31 -5.90
CA THR A 126 -5.38 5.43 -5.41
C THR A 126 -5.04 3.96 -5.61
N ARG A 127 -5.76 3.07 -4.94
CA ARG A 127 -5.60 1.63 -5.13
C ARG A 127 -6.10 1.22 -6.52
N ARG A 128 -5.41 0.26 -7.13
CA ARG A 128 -5.80 -0.40 -8.36
C ARG A 128 -5.80 -1.92 -8.15
N PRO A 129 -6.91 -2.64 -8.39
CA PRO A 129 -6.87 -4.09 -8.45
C PRO A 129 -6.10 -4.54 -9.71
N ALA A 130 -5.21 -5.53 -9.56
CA ALA A 130 -4.58 -6.21 -10.68
C ALA A 130 -5.19 -7.60 -10.84
N LEU A 131 -5.52 -7.99 -12.08
CA LEU A 131 -6.03 -9.31 -12.37
C LEU A 131 -4.90 -10.35 -12.35
N ARG A 132 -5.23 -11.59 -12.00
CA ARG A 132 -4.28 -12.71 -12.05
C ARG A 132 -3.60 -12.84 -13.41
N ALA A 133 -4.33 -12.58 -14.49
CA ALA A 133 -3.81 -12.64 -15.85
C ALA A 133 -2.75 -11.56 -16.19
N GLU A 134 -2.69 -10.48 -15.41
CA GLU A 134 -1.69 -9.42 -15.53
C GLU A 134 -0.37 -9.76 -14.81
N LEU A 135 -0.35 -10.83 -14.02
CA LEU A 135 0.74 -11.18 -13.12
C LEU A 135 1.44 -12.46 -13.56
N SER A 136 2.76 -12.51 -13.38
CA SER A 136 3.50 -13.76 -13.49
C SER A 136 3.14 -14.73 -12.36
N ASP A 137 3.43 -16.02 -12.51
CA ASP A 137 3.17 -17.02 -11.47
C ASP A 137 3.93 -16.72 -10.17
N ALA A 138 5.16 -16.23 -10.28
CA ALA A 138 5.95 -15.80 -9.12
C ALA A 138 5.33 -14.60 -8.40
N ALA A 139 4.83 -13.61 -9.15
CA ALA A 139 4.15 -12.44 -8.57
C ALA A 139 2.83 -12.82 -7.89
N TRP A 140 2.07 -13.77 -8.48
CA TRP A 140 0.84 -14.26 -7.87
C TRP A 140 1.09 -15.06 -6.60
N ALA A 141 2.07 -15.97 -6.60
CA ALA A 141 2.46 -16.71 -5.40
C ALA A 141 2.89 -15.76 -4.26
N LEU A 142 3.64 -14.72 -4.60
CA LEU A 142 3.99 -13.69 -3.63
C LEU A 142 2.77 -12.88 -3.17
N ALA A 143 1.83 -12.55 -4.06
CA ALA A 143 0.58 -11.88 -3.70
C ALA A 143 -0.22 -12.70 -2.68
N GLN A 144 -0.31 -14.02 -2.84
CA GLN A 144 -0.95 -14.91 -1.86
C GLN A 144 -0.23 -14.88 -0.51
N LYS A 145 1.11 -14.94 -0.51
CA LYS A 145 1.91 -14.79 0.73
C LYS A 145 1.68 -13.44 1.41
N LEU A 146 1.63 -12.34 0.65
CA LEU A 146 1.35 -11.01 1.19
C LEU A 146 -0.11 -10.85 1.65
N ALA A 147 -1.06 -11.62 1.08
CA ALA A 147 -2.44 -11.65 1.53
C ALA A 147 -2.57 -12.36 2.89
N ASP A 148 -1.87 -13.47 3.10
CA ASP A 148 -1.77 -14.13 4.40
C ASP A 148 -1.19 -13.20 5.47
N LEU A 149 -0.25 -12.34 5.07
CA LEU A 149 0.35 -11.27 5.89
C LEU A 149 -0.48 -9.97 5.91
N ARG A 150 -1.68 -9.95 5.35
CA ARG A 150 -2.63 -8.82 5.38
C ARG A 150 -2.09 -7.49 4.81
N LEU A 151 -1.15 -7.53 3.88
CA LEU A 151 -0.71 -6.34 3.13
C LEU A 151 -1.48 -6.12 1.85
N VAL A 152 -1.99 -7.19 1.26
CA VAL A 152 -2.89 -7.16 0.10
C VAL A 152 -4.12 -8.01 0.38
N VAL A 153 -5.14 -7.88 -0.47
CA VAL A 153 -6.36 -8.71 -0.44
C VAL A 153 -6.49 -9.37 -1.79
N THR A 154 -6.73 -10.67 -1.80
CA THR A 154 -7.11 -11.38 -3.02
C THR A 154 -8.63 -11.49 -3.11
N GLY A 155 -9.17 -11.31 -4.30
CA GLY A 155 -10.60 -11.39 -4.57
C GLY A 155 -10.90 -12.23 -5.80
N HIS A 156 -12.18 -12.55 -5.97
CA HIS A 156 -12.68 -13.20 -7.18
C HIS A 156 -13.92 -12.45 -7.65
N GLY A 157 -13.89 -11.94 -8.89
CA GLY A 157 -14.98 -11.20 -9.51
C GLY A 157 -15.24 -11.64 -10.93
N ASP A 158 -16.06 -10.89 -11.66
CA ASP A 158 -16.44 -11.19 -13.05
C ASP A 158 -15.22 -11.24 -14.01
N GLY A 159 -14.12 -10.57 -13.66
CA GLY A 159 -12.85 -10.59 -14.40
C GLY A 159 -11.87 -11.71 -14.00
N GLY A 160 -12.24 -12.57 -13.06
CA GLY A 160 -11.40 -13.62 -12.50
C GLY A 160 -10.76 -13.26 -11.15
N GLU A 161 -9.68 -13.95 -10.79
CA GLU A 161 -8.92 -13.67 -9.58
C GLU A 161 -8.19 -12.32 -9.68
N SER A 162 -8.18 -11.57 -8.60
CA SER A 162 -7.52 -10.27 -8.50
C SER A 162 -6.81 -10.09 -7.17
N VAL A 163 -5.92 -9.12 -7.13
CA VAL A 163 -5.22 -8.69 -5.91
C VAL A 163 -5.21 -7.16 -5.85
N GLU A 164 -5.38 -6.61 -4.66
CA GLU A 164 -5.27 -5.16 -4.40
C GLU A 164 -4.62 -4.90 -3.03
N LEU A 165 -4.16 -3.67 -2.79
CA LEU A 165 -3.66 -3.26 -1.47
C LEU A 165 -4.77 -3.37 -0.42
N VAL A 166 -4.44 -3.85 0.77
CA VAL A 166 -5.40 -3.99 1.87
C VAL A 166 -6.05 -2.66 2.25
N HIS A 167 -5.28 -1.57 2.21
CA HIS A 167 -5.77 -0.23 2.55
C HIS A 167 -5.01 0.87 1.80
N GLU A 168 -5.73 1.91 1.39
CA GLU A 168 -5.17 3.07 0.68
C GLU A 168 -4.14 3.85 1.51
N ALA A 169 -4.23 3.79 2.84
CA ALA A 169 -3.26 4.41 3.73
C ALA A 169 -1.82 3.92 3.48
N LEU A 170 -1.60 2.69 2.98
CA LEU A 170 -0.28 2.23 2.58
C LEU A 170 0.37 3.15 1.54
N ILE A 171 -0.40 3.63 0.57
CA ILE A 171 0.11 4.52 -0.48
C ILE A 171 0.59 5.84 0.12
N ARG A 172 -0.11 6.35 1.14
CA ARG A 172 0.17 7.66 1.76
C ARG A 172 1.22 7.58 2.86
N SER A 173 1.21 6.52 3.67
CA SER A 173 2.01 6.44 4.90
C SER A 173 3.29 5.61 4.74
N TRP A 174 3.34 4.63 3.82
CA TRP A 174 4.52 3.79 3.67
C TRP A 174 5.59 4.48 2.81
N ALA A 175 6.65 4.96 3.46
CA ALA A 175 7.70 5.74 2.82
C ALA A 175 8.37 4.99 1.66
N GLN A 176 8.67 3.70 1.87
CA GLN A 176 9.29 2.84 0.86
C GLN A 176 8.44 2.72 -0.41
N LEU A 177 7.11 2.54 -0.27
CA LEU A 177 6.22 2.46 -1.43
C LEU A 177 6.15 3.80 -2.18
N ARG A 178 6.10 4.92 -1.46
CA ARG A 178 6.13 6.26 -2.07
C ARG A 178 7.42 6.50 -2.86
N GLU A 179 8.57 6.14 -2.27
CA GLU A 179 9.87 6.26 -2.94
C GLU A 179 9.90 5.45 -4.24
N TRP A 180 9.42 4.21 -4.23
CA TRP A 180 9.34 3.40 -5.44
C TRP A 180 8.41 3.99 -6.50
N MET A 181 7.29 4.56 -6.09
CA MET A 181 6.36 5.21 -7.02
C MET A 181 6.96 6.48 -7.63
N ASP A 182 7.69 7.27 -6.85
CA ASP A 182 8.37 8.47 -7.35
C ASP A 182 9.47 8.10 -8.36
N GLU A 183 10.27 7.09 -8.06
CA GLU A 183 11.25 6.54 -9.01
C GLU A 183 10.60 6.00 -10.29
N ASP A 184 9.43 5.34 -10.18
CA ASP A 184 8.71 4.84 -11.35
C ASP A 184 8.14 5.97 -12.20
N ARG A 185 7.62 7.03 -11.59
CA ARG A 185 7.19 8.25 -12.30
C ARG A 185 8.35 8.91 -13.05
N ASP A 186 9.52 9.02 -12.42
CA ASP A 186 10.73 9.60 -13.04
C ASP A 186 11.21 8.74 -14.19
N PHE A 187 11.19 7.41 -14.03
CA PHE A 187 11.51 6.48 -15.10
C PHE A 187 10.55 6.61 -16.30
N ARG A 188 9.25 6.69 -16.08
CA ARG A 188 8.25 6.88 -17.15
C ARG A 188 8.41 8.22 -17.86
N ARG A 189 8.67 9.30 -17.11
CA ARG A 189 8.98 10.62 -17.70
C ARG A 189 10.24 10.57 -18.56
N TRP A 190 11.28 9.88 -18.08
CA TRP A 190 12.50 9.66 -18.84
C TRP A 190 12.24 8.83 -20.11
N GLN A 191 11.49 7.74 -20.04
CA GLN A 191 11.11 6.94 -21.21
C GLN A 191 10.41 7.79 -22.26
N GLN A 192 9.53 8.70 -21.87
CA GLN A 192 8.85 9.61 -22.78
C GLN A 192 9.84 10.54 -23.48
N ARG A 193 10.79 11.13 -22.73
CA ARG A 193 11.87 11.95 -23.33
C ARG A 193 12.73 11.12 -24.27
N LEU A 194 13.09 9.91 -23.89
CA LEU A 194 13.88 9.01 -24.74
C LEU A 194 13.19 8.70 -26.06
N ARG A 195 11.87 8.46 -26.06
CA ARG A 195 11.08 8.27 -27.29
C ARG A 195 11.16 9.51 -28.21
N THR A 196 11.10 10.70 -27.64
CA THR A 196 11.25 11.95 -28.39
C THR A 196 12.66 12.06 -29.01
N TYR A 197 13.71 11.76 -28.25
CA TYR A 197 15.08 11.72 -28.80
C TYR A 197 15.24 10.69 -29.92
N LEU A 198 14.69 9.51 -29.74
CA LEU A 198 14.70 8.45 -30.77
C LEU A 198 14.01 8.91 -32.05
N GLN A 199 12.82 9.52 -31.94
CA GLN A 199 12.11 10.06 -33.10
C GLN A 199 12.90 11.14 -33.81
N HIS A 200 13.53 12.04 -33.08
CA HIS A 200 14.41 13.08 -33.65
C HIS A 200 15.61 12.48 -34.39
N TRP A 201 16.28 11.49 -33.77
CA TRP A 201 17.41 10.80 -34.40
C TRP A 201 17.01 10.05 -35.68
N LEU A 202 15.86 9.40 -35.71
CA LEU A 202 15.32 8.74 -36.88
C LEU A 202 14.95 9.77 -37.98
N ALA A 203 14.41 10.92 -37.62
CA ALA A 203 14.04 11.99 -38.54
C ALA A 203 15.26 12.72 -39.15
N SER A 204 16.40 12.71 -38.46
CA SER A 204 17.67 13.27 -38.93
C SER A 204 18.52 12.27 -39.72
N ASP A 205 17.92 11.22 -40.26
CA ASP A 205 18.60 10.16 -41.01
C ASP A 205 19.71 9.47 -40.21
N ARG A 206 19.53 9.38 -38.89
CA ARG A 206 20.44 8.76 -37.91
C ARG A 206 21.78 9.47 -37.77
N GLU A 207 21.81 10.78 -37.94
CA GLU A 207 23.02 11.57 -37.78
C GLU A 207 23.64 11.42 -36.39
N ALA A 208 24.98 11.36 -36.33
CA ALA A 208 25.72 11.20 -35.07
C ALA A 208 25.51 12.38 -34.11
N ASP A 209 25.17 13.55 -34.62
CA ASP A 209 24.93 14.75 -33.80
C ASP A 209 23.59 14.72 -33.06
N ALA A 210 22.63 13.91 -33.50
CA ALA A 210 21.35 13.68 -32.84
C ALA A 210 21.38 12.58 -31.76
N LEU A 211 22.54 11.96 -31.53
CA LEU A 211 22.70 10.97 -30.43
C LEU A 211 22.69 11.64 -29.05
N LEU A 212 22.29 10.88 -28.04
CA LEU A 212 22.34 11.31 -26.63
C LEU A 212 23.79 11.68 -26.25
N ARG A 213 23.97 12.83 -25.59
CA ARG A 213 25.24 13.33 -25.10
C ARG A 213 25.14 13.94 -23.72
N GLY A 214 26.24 14.01 -22.99
CA GLY A 214 26.34 14.68 -21.68
C GLY A 214 25.32 14.14 -20.68
N VAL A 215 24.58 15.01 -20.03
CA VAL A 215 23.64 14.66 -18.96
C VAL A 215 22.58 13.65 -19.41
N ALA A 216 22.05 13.78 -20.63
CA ALA A 216 21.03 12.86 -21.16
C ALA A 216 21.60 11.44 -21.36
N LEU A 217 22.85 11.29 -21.76
CA LEU A 217 23.51 10.00 -21.89
C LEU A 217 23.76 9.38 -20.51
N THR A 218 24.30 10.14 -19.56
CA THR A 218 24.54 9.66 -18.19
C THR A 218 23.22 9.21 -17.51
N GLU A 219 22.12 9.95 -17.71
CA GLU A 219 20.79 9.56 -17.22
C GLU A 219 20.35 8.24 -17.86
N ALA A 220 20.55 8.06 -19.16
CA ALA A 220 20.20 6.84 -19.87
C ALA A 220 21.01 5.63 -19.37
N GLU A 221 22.32 5.79 -19.15
CA GLU A 221 23.18 4.73 -18.62
C GLU A 221 22.72 4.28 -17.23
N ARG A 222 22.39 5.23 -16.34
CA ARG A 222 21.86 4.92 -15.00
C ARG A 222 20.54 4.10 -15.07
N TRP A 223 19.61 4.49 -15.94
CA TRP A 223 18.35 3.77 -16.08
C TRP A 223 18.52 2.39 -16.72
N ILE A 224 19.43 2.25 -17.69
CA ILE A 224 19.77 0.95 -18.28
C ILE A 224 20.36 0.00 -17.23
N GLU A 225 21.22 0.49 -16.35
CA GLU A 225 21.82 -0.31 -15.29
C GLU A 225 20.79 -0.76 -14.26
N SER A 226 19.89 0.14 -13.82
CA SER A 226 18.93 -0.13 -12.76
C SER A 226 17.63 -0.83 -13.23
N ARG A 227 17.21 -0.63 -14.51
CA ARG A 227 15.92 -1.09 -15.05
C ARG A 227 16.00 -1.75 -16.42
N ARG A 228 17.08 -2.49 -16.68
CA ARG A 228 17.33 -3.14 -17.97
C ARG A 228 16.19 -4.07 -18.42
N THR A 229 15.58 -4.79 -17.50
CA THR A 229 14.46 -5.70 -17.77
C THR A 229 13.21 -4.97 -18.23
N ASP A 230 12.97 -3.75 -17.72
CA ASP A 230 11.79 -2.94 -18.03
C ASP A 230 11.91 -2.25 -19.40
N LEU A 231 13.14 -2.13 -19.92
CA LEU A 231 13.43 -1.56 -21.25
C LEU A 231 13.33 -2.58 -22.39
N SER A 232 13.47 -3.86 -22.09
CA SER A 232 13.47 -4.93 -23.12
C SER A 232 12.07 -5.38 -23.54
N GLN A 233 11.00 -4.86 -22.91
CA GLN A 233 9.61 -5.22 -23.19
C GLN A 233 8.86 -4.18 -24.05
N ASN A 234 9.52 -3.10 -24.48
CA ASN A 234 9.00 -2.06 -25.37
C ASN A 234 9.91 -1.90 -26.59
#